data_36bc21512ef60e838baea09c81c4ae70
#
_entry.id   36bc21512ef60e838baea09c81c4ae70
#
_cell.length_a   1.000
_cell.length_b   1.000
_cell.length_c   1.000
_cell.angle_alpha   90.00
_cell.angle_beta   90.00
_cell.angle_gamma   90.00
#
_symmetry.space_group_name_H-M   'P 1'
#
loop_
_entity.id
_entity.type
_entity.pdbx_description
1 polymer ?
#
loop_
_entity_poly.entity_id
_entity_poly.type
_entity_poly.pdbx_seq_one_letter_code
_entity_poly.pdbx_strand_id
1 'polypeptide(L)'
;MNGCQMLKHCDLVLQVALGKLELPRIHVMFEAIGIFTKIEMYIFNNGIPRNMPTFQKLIVNFECDFDVSKANLLKTLEEFREVCEKHRLPERHRLFGKMTEKDWTFLEYKHLDHHLKQFNV
;
A
#
# COMPACT_ATOMS: atom_id res chain seq x y z
N MET A 1 15.75 3.48 -0.53
CA MET A 1 15.08 4.28 -1.60
C MET A 1 15.18 5.77 -1.30
N ASN A 2 15.28 6.59 -2.34
CA ASN A 2 15.24 8.03 -2.21
C ASN A 2 13.78 8.54 -2.17
N GLY A 3 13.62 9.88 -2.01
CA GLY A 3 12.26 10.47 -1.91
C GLY A 3 11.39 10.23 -3.13
N CYS A 4 11.94 10.34 -4.33
CA CYS A 4 11.22 10.05 -5.57
C CYS A 4 10.75 8.60 -5.63
N GLN A 5 11.64 7.68 -5.32
CA GLN A 5 11.33 6.23 -5.32
C GLN A 5 10.28 5.89 -4.27
N MET A 6 10.32 6.53 -3.11
CA MET A 6 9.30 6.37 -2.09
C MET A 6 7.92 6.83 -2.58
N LEU A 7 7.86 8.01 -3.21
CA LEU A 7 6.61 8.52 -3.76
C LEU A 7 6.05 7.59 -4.83
N LYS A 8 6.91 7.09 -5.72
CA LYS A 8 6.51 6.13 -6.76
C LYS A 8 6.05 4.81 -6.17
N HIS A 9 6.74 4.31 -5.15
CA HIS A 9 6.33 3.09 -4.44
C HIS A 9 4.93 3.26 -3.81
N CYS A 10 4.68 4.36 -3.13
CA CYS A 10 3.36 4.64 -2.54
C CYS A 10 2.27 4.72 -3.60
N ASP A 11 2.56 5.32 -4.75
CA ASP A 11 1.64 5.38 -5.89
C ASP A 11 1.28 3.98 -6.39
N LEU A 12 2.28 3.11 -6.57
CA LEU A 12 2.05 1.73 -7.00
C LEU A 12 1.19 0.94 -6.01
N VAL A 13 1.44 1.11 -4.72
CA VAL A 13 0.65 0.44 -3.67
C VAL A 13 -0.81 0.89 -3.72
N LEU A 14 -1.07 2.18 -3.92
CA LEU A 14 -2.43 2.69 -4.10
C LEU A 14 -3.07 2.17 -5.38
N GLN A 15 -2.31 1.97 -6.45
CA GLN A 15 -2.84 1.37 -7.69
C GLN A 15 -3.30 -0.06 -7.48
N VAL A 16 -2.68 -0.80 -6.56
CA VAL A 16 -3.19 -2.12 -6.15
C VAL A 16 -4.58 -1.98 -5.51
N ALA A 17 -4.75 -1.02 -4.61
CA ALA A 17 -6.04 -0.75 -3.98
C ALA A 17 -7.11 -0.32 -4.99
N LEU A 18 -6.71 0.36 -6.07
CA LEU A 18 -7.63 0.77 -7.14
C LEU A 18 -7.93 -0.36 -8.14
N GLY A 19 -7.28 -1.51 -8.02
CA GLY A 19 -7.43 -2.61 -8.98
C GLY A 19 -6.72 -2.38 -10.31
N LYS A 20 -5.85 -1.35 -10.41
CA LYS A 20 -5.10 -1.04 -11.63
C LYS A 20 -3.81 -1.84 -11.77
N LEU A 21 -3.28 -2.33 -10.66
CA LEU A 21 -2.08 -3.14 -10.61
C LEU A 21 -2.40 -4.45 -9.90
N GLU A 22 -2.29 -5.57 -10.63
CA GLU A 22 -2.51 -6.89 -10.06
C GLU A 22 -1.21 -7.46 -9.49
N LEU A 23 -1.29 -8.00 -8.28
CA LEU A 23 -0.19 -8.70 -7.65
C LEU A 23 -0.31 -10.20 -7.93
N PRO A 24 0.82 -10.92 -8.08
CA PRO A 24 0.79 -12.36 -8.28
C PRO A 24 0.26 -13.08 -7.03
N ARG A 25 -0.26 -14.29 -7.23
CA ARG A 25 -0.61 -15.17 -6.11
C ARG A 25 0.64 -15.54 -5.35
N ILE A 26 0.51 -15.63 -4.03
CA ILE A 26 1.58 -16.06 -3.14
C ILE A 26 1.20 -17.38 -2.47
N HIS A 27 2.20 -18.05 -1.89
CA HIS A 27 1.94 -19.26 -1.13
C HIS A 27 1.02 -18.97 0.06
N VAL A 28 0.13 -19.91 0.38
CA VAL A 28 -0.86 -19.76 1.46
C VAL A 28 -0.22 -19.42 2.82
N MET A 29 1.01 -19.87 3.07
CA MET A 29 1.75 -19.50 4.29
C MET A 29 2.00 -18.00 4.38
N PHE A 30 2.41 -17.37 3.29
CA PHE A 30 2.65 -15.92 3.27
C PHE A 30 1.36 -15.14 3.41
N GLU A 31 0.27 -15.63 2.82
CA GLU A 31 -1.06 -15.03 2.99
C GLU A 31 -1.50 -15.12 4.45
N ALA A 32 -1.30 -16.25 5.11
CA ALA A 32 -1.59 -16.42 6.53
C ALA A 32 -0.80 -15.44 7.41
N ILE A 33 0.49 -15.25 7.11
CA ILE A 33 1.33 -14.27 7.80
C ILE A 33 0.80 -12.85 7.58
N GLY A 34 0.39 -12.52 6.36
CA GLY A 34 -0.17 -11.21 6.03
C GLY A 34 -1.47 -10.94 6.80
N ILE A 35 -2.36 -11.91 6.84
CA ILE A 35 -3.63 -11.80 7.59
C ILE A 35 -3.36 -11.61 9.09
N PHE A 36 -2.42 -12.38 9.64
CA PHE A 36 -2.01 -12.24 11.04
C PHE A 36 -1.43 -10.86 11.31
N THR A 37 -0.57 -10.35 10.44
CA THR A 37 0.00 -9.00 10.55
C THR A 37 -1.09 -7.94 10.53
N LYS A 38 -2.09 -8.08 9.66
CA LYS A 38 -3.23 -7.15 9.61
C LYS A 38 -3.98 -7.11 10.94
N ILE A 39 -4.28 -8.28 11.50
CA ILE A 39 -4.97 -8.38 12.80
C ILE A 39 -4.13 -7.76 13.91
N GLU A 40 -2.84 -8.03 13.93
CA GLU A 40 -1.90 -7.48 14.91
C GLU A 40 -1.84 -5.96 14.84
N MET A 41 -1.83 -5.39 13.65
CA MET A 41 -1.87 -3.95 13.45
C MET A 41 -3.13 -3.30 14.03
N TYR A 42 -4.28 -3.97 13.91
CA TYR A 42 -5.54 -3.50 14.51
C TYR A 42 -5.53 -3.60 16.03
N ILE A 43 -5.05 -4.71 16.58
CA ILE A 43 -5.08 -4.95 18.03
C ILE A 43 -4.11 -4.02 18.76
N PHE A 44 -2.88 -3.92 18.27
CA PHE A 44 -1.81 -3.16 18.93
C PHE A 44 -1.60 -1.76 18.35
N ASN A 45 -2.34 -1.40 17.31
CA ASN A 45 -2.16 -0.15 16.57
C ASN A 45 -0.71 0.06 16.11
N ASN A 46 -0.02 -1.03 15.77
CA ASN A 46 1.35 -0.99 15.27
C ASN A 46 1.42 -0.43 13.85
N GLY A 47 2.60 0.08 13.48
CA GLY A 47 2.90 0.42 12.10
C GLY A 47 3.21 -0.82 11.26
N ILE A 48 3.55 -0.60 10.00
CA ILE A 48 3.98 -1.67 9.09
C ILE A 48 5.29 -2.27 9.61
N PRO A 49 5.41 -3.62 9.72
CA PRO A 49 6.65 -4.26 10.13
C PRO A 49 7.79 -3.98 9.15
N ARG A 50 9.01 -3.76 9.68
CA ARG A 50 10.19 -3.42 8.87
C ARG A 50 10.56 -4.50 7.84
N ASN A 51 10.41 -5.77 8.22
CA ASN A 51 10.84 -6.91 7.41
C ASN A 51 9.67 -7.57 6.68
N MET A 52 8.59 -6.83 6.43
CA MET A 52 7.45 -7.36 5.71
C MET A 52 7.82 -7.63 4.25
N PRO A 53 7.48 -8.82 3.71
CA PRO A 53 7.74 -9.13 2.30
C PRO A 53 7.07 -8.11 1.37
N THR A 54 7.79 -7.71 0.33
CA THR A 54 7.30 -6.78 -0.68
C THR A 54 7.24 -7.49 -2.03
N PHE A 55 6.19 -7.26 -2.79
CA PHE A 55 6.08 -7.79 -4.14
C PHE A 55 7.05 -7.09 -5.08
N GLN A 56 7.64 -7.84 -6.02
CA GLN A 56 8.59 -7.30 -7.00
C GLN A 56 8.01 -6.11 -7.79
N LYS A 57 6.74 -6.18 -8.13
CA LYS A 57 6.06 -5.09 -8.86
C LYS A 57 6.00 -3.77 -8.09
N LEU A 58 6.19 -3.80 -6.78
CA LEU A 58 6.13 -2.63 -5.91
C LEU A 58 7.52 -2.06 -5.59
N ILE A 59 8.59 -2.76 -5.99
CA ILE A 59 9.97 -2.32 -5.75
C ILE A 59 10.35 -1.28 -6.79
N VAL A 60 10.76 -0.11 -6.35
CA VAL A 60 11.23 0.98 -7.21
C VAL A 60 12.73 1.15 -7.01
N ASN A 61 13.51 0.70 -7.98
CA ASN A 61 14.98 0.74 -7.97
C ASN A 61 15.57 1.49 -9.18
N PHE A 62 14.73 2.22 -9.91
CA PHE A 62 15.10 3.00 -11.08
C PHE A 62 15.01 4.49 -10.76
N GLU A 63 15.63 5.32 -11.60
CA GLU A 63 15.57 6.78 -11.48
C GLU A 63 14.18 7.29 -11.86
N CYS A 64 13.73 8.33 -11.17
CA CYS A 64 12.46 8.97 -11.43
C CYS A 64 12.55 10.47 -11.09
N ASP A 65 11.58 11.24 -11.56
CA ASP A 65 11.47 12.68 -11.26
C ASP A 65 10.59 12.89 -10.04
N PHE A 66 11.09 13.68 -9.07
CA PHE A 66 10.39 13.92 -7.81
C PHE A 66 9.04 14.63 -8.00
N ASP A 67 9.01 15.69 -8.80
CA ASP A 67 7.79 16.48 -8.99
C ASP A 67 6.72 15.69 -9.75
N VAL A 68 7.12 14.90 -10.75
CA VAL A 68 6.22 14.02 -11.49
C VAL A 68 5.67 12.93 -10.56
N SER A 69 6.52 12.30 -9.77
CA SER A 69 6.10 11.24 -8.84
C SER A 69 5.17 11.79 -7.75
N LYS A 70 5.42 12.97 -7.25
CA LYS A 70 4.55 13.64 -6.29
C LYS A 70 3.17 13.94 -6.89
N ALA A 71 3.13 14.50 -8.10
CA ALA A 71 1.88 14.81 -8.78
C ALA A 71 1.07 13.53 -9.05
N ASN A 72 1.73 12.47 -9.48
CA ASN A 72 1.08 11.17 -9.73
C ASN A 72 0.51 10.59 -8.44
N LEU A 73 1.26 10.63 -7.34
CA LEU A 73 0.78 10.13 -6.05
C LEU A 73 -0.46 10.93 -5.57
N LEU A 74 -0.43 12.25 -5.67
CA LEU A 74 -1.57 13.08 -5.26
C LEU A 74 -2.81 12.78 -6.11
N LYS A 75 -2.63 12.57 -7.41
CA LYS A 75 -3.72 12.17 -8.31
C LYS A 75 -4.29 10.81 -7.92
N THR A 76 -3.44 9.85 -7.66
CA THR A 76 -3.84 8.49 -7.27
C THR A 76 -4.55 8.48 -5.91
N LEU A 77 -4.11 9.31 -4.96
CA LEU A 77 -4.79 9.49 -3.68
C LEU A 77 -6.21 10.03 -3.87
N GLU A 78 -6.39 10.99 -4.76
CA GLU A 78 -7.71 11.53 -5.06
C GLU A 78 -8.62 10.48 -5.71
N GLU A 79 -8.09 9.69 -6.65
CA GLU A 79 -8.83 8.57 -7.23
C GLU A 79 -9.21 7.54 -6.17
N PHE A 80 -8.30 7.23 -5.25
CA PHE A 80 -8.57 6.30 -4.14
C PHE A 80 -9.74 6.81 -3.28
N ARG A 81 -9.73 8.10 -2.95
CA ARG A 81 -10.82 8.73 -2.20
C ARG A 81 -12.15 8.58 -2.92
N GLU A 82 -12.19 8.86 -4.21
CA GLU A 82 -13.40 8.74 -5.02
C GLU A 82 -13.92 7.30 -5.10
N VAL A 83 -13.04 6.34 -5.33
CA VAL A 83 -13.41 4.92 -5.40
C VAL A 83 -13.92 4.43 -4.04
N CYS A 84 -13.30 4.88 -2.95
CA CYS A 84 -13.75 4.57 -1.59
C CYS A 84 -15.17 5.13 -1.34
N GLU A 85 -15.43 6.37 -1.72
CA GLU A 85 -16.75 6.98 -1.57
C GLU A 85 -17.83 6.24 -2.39
N LYS A 86 -17.46 5.68 -3.53
CA LYS A 86 -18.36 4.89 -4.40
C LYS A 86 -18.48 3.43 -3.99
N HIS A 87 -17.82 3.01 -2.91
CA HIS A 87 -17.82 1.64 -2.41
C HIS A 87 -17.35 0.61 -3.45
N ARG A 88 -16.29 0.95 -4.23
CA ARG A 88 -15.78 0.13 -5.33
C ARG A 88 -14.38 -0.43 -5.10
N LEU A 89 -13.88 -0.40 -3.87
CA LEU A 89 -12.58 -1.01 -3.56
C LEU A 89 -12.66 -2.53 -3.68
N PRO A 90 -11.55 -3.20 -4.07
CA PRO A 90 -11.52 -4.65 -4.18
C PRO A 90 -11.81 -5.33 -2.85
N GLU A 91 -12.40 -6.53 -2.91
CA GLU A 91 -12.76 -7.29 -1.71
C GLU A 91 -11.58 -8.05 -1.10
N ARG A 92 -10.47 -8.21 -1.83
CA ARG A 92 -9.32 -9.00 -1.38
C ARG A 92 -8.00 -8.36 -1.76
N HIS A 93 -7.01 -8.52 -0.89
CA HIS A 93 -5.59 -8.23 -1.13
C HIS A 93 -4.81 -9.55 -1.19
N ARG A 94 -3.83 -9.66 -2.07
CA ARG A 94 -3.05 -10.90 -2.22
C ARG A 94 -2.32 -11.31 -0.94
N LEU A 95 -1.85 -10.35 -0.16
CA LEU A 95 -1.14 -10.62 1.10
C LEU A 95 -2.07 -10.62 2.31
N PHE A 96 -3.04 -9.70 2.37
CA PHE A 96 -3.85 -9.47 3.58
C PHE A 96 -5.22 -10.15 3.54
N GLY A 97 -5.54 -10.87 2.48
CA GLY A 97 -6.81 -11.57 2.34
C GLY A 97 -8.01 -10.66 2.15
N LYS A 98 -9.14 -11.00 2.79
CA LYS A 98 -10.38 -10.24 2.66
C LYS A 98 -10.21 -8.83 3.23
N MET A 99 -10.68 -7.82 2.48
CA MET A 99 -10.53 -6.42 2.81
C MET A 99 -11.86 -5.68 2.73
N THR A 100 -12.24 -5.03 3.84
CA THR A 100 -13.33 -4.04 3.84
C THR A 100 -12.78 -2.68 3.44
N GLU A 101 -13.65 -1.69 3.22
CA GLU A 101 -13.20 -0.31 2.99
C GLU A 101 -12.36 0.21 4.15
N LYS A 102 -12.78 -0.09 5.38
CA LYS A 102 -12.04 0.27 6.59
C LYS A 102 -10.65 -0.35 6.57
N ASP A 103 -10.53 -1.61 6.15
CA ASP A 103 -9.24 -2.30 6.05
C ASP A 103 -8.34 -1.61 5.04
N TRP A 104 -8.85 -1.24 3.86
CA TRP A 104 -8.08 -0.53 2.85
C TRP A 104 -7.61 0.83 3.32
N THR A 105 -8.49 1.63 3.91
CA THR A 105 -8.13 2.97 4.40
C THR A 105 -7.14 2.90 5.55
N PHE A 106 -7.29 1.93 6.44
CA PHE A 106 -6.36 1.68 7.54
C PHE A 106 -4.98 1.26 7.02
N LEU A 107 -4.94 0.31 6.08
CA LEU A 107 -3.69 -0.18 5.51
C LEU A 107 -2.95 0.94 4.77
N GLU A 108 -3.64 1.70 3.93
CA GLU A 108 -3.02 2.78 3.16
C GLU A 108 -2.52 3.90 4.08
N TYR A 109 -3.28 4.24 5.11
CA TYR A 109 -2.84 5.20 6.12
C TYR A 109 -1.54 4.73 6.80
N LYS A 110 -1.51 3.50 7.28
CA LYS A 110 -0.33 2.93 7.96
C LYS A 110 0.87 2.86 7.02
N HIS A 111 0.65 2.51 5.78
CA HIS A 111 1.71 2.41 4.78
C HIS A 111 2.32 3.79 4.46
N LEU A 112 1.49 4.79 4.19
CA LEU A 112 1.95 6.15 3.92
C LEU A 112 2.66 6.75 5.15
N ASP A 113 2.08 6.59 6.33
CA ASP A 113 2.67 7.06 7.58
C ASP A 113 4.06 6.44 7.82
N HIS A 114 4.20 5.13 7.57
CA HIS A 114 5.46 4.42 7.70
C HIS A 114 6.55 5.04 6.81
N HIS A 115 6.25 5.25 5.53
CA HIS A 115 7.23 5.82 4.60
C HIS A 115 7.52 7.29 4.86
N LEU A 116 6.52 8.09 5.20
CA LEU A 116 6.72 9.49 5.53
C LEU A 116 7.63 9.65 6.74
N LYS A 117 7.45 8.83 7.76
CA LYS A 117 8.31 8.83 8.95
C LYS A 117 9.77 8.47 8.62
N GLN A 118 10.01 7.61 7.64
CA GLN A 118 11.36 7.30 7.18
C GLN A 118 12.10 8.53 6.63
N PHE A 119 11.37 9.53 6.19
CA PHE A 119 11.91 10.80 5.65
C PHE A 119 11.72 11.97 6.60
N ASN A 120 11.40 11.73 7.86
CA ASN A 120 11.19 12.74 8.91
C ASN A 120 10.10 13.77 8.59
N VAL A 121 9.03 13.32 7.98
CA VAL A 121 7.87 14.17 7.67
C VAL A 121 6.58 13.63 8.26
#